data_b814369eb2281e4baf12b66212041315
#
_entry.id   b814369eb2281e4baf12b66212041315
#
_cell.length_a   1.000
_cell.length_b   1.000
_cell.length_c   1.000
_cell.angle_alpha   90.00
_cell.angle_beta   90.00
_cell.angle_gamma   90.00
#
_symmetry.space_group_name_H-M   'P 1'
#
loop_
_entity.id
_entity.type
_entity.pdbx_description
1 polymer ?
#
loop_
_entity_poly.entity_id
_entity_poly.type
_entity_poly.pdbx_seq_one_letter_code
_entity_poly.pdbx_strand_id
1 'polypeptide(L)'
;MKVLVLNCGSSSIKYQVFDMRTEGVLAKGLIERVGIEGSRIKHQNMRAEELKQDVSVPNHKVGVKLLLDLLVDETHGVLKSLDEIVAVGHRVVHGGEAFARSVIVNKEVLDAVEDCVPLAPLHNPANLMGIRAMMEILPKVPQVAVFDTAFHQTMPPHAYMFGLPYRYYKEHKVRRYGFHGTSHYYVANRAAEMLGRPLEDLKIVTCHLGNGSSLTAVDGGKSIDTSLGFGTVPGVIMGTRSGDLDPTAILHLMEQEGLDPKAMSHILHKESGLLGLTGISSDLRDVEAAAESKNERAILAIEMLAYGVRKYIGAYAAAMGGLDAIVFTAGIGENSDVIRAKACEGLAFLGAELDSEKNKVRGKEAFISTDDSKVAILVVPTNEELVIARDTWALVSDAVR
;
A
#
# COMPACT_ATOMS: atom_id res chain seq x y z
N MET A 1 19.77 17.22 -6.92
CA MET A 1 19.00 16.27 -7.76
C MET A 1 17.71 15.99 -7.00
N LYS A 2 16.62 16.60 -7.46
CA LYS A 2 15.35 16.58 -6.72
C LYS A 2 14.31 15.80 -7.49
N VAL A 3 13.72 14.80 -6.85
CA VAL A 3 12.65 13.97 -7.39
C VAL A 3 11.35 14.33 -6.67
N LEU A 4 10.31 14.63 -7.44
CA LEU A 4 8.96 14.79 -6.92
C LEU A 4 8.22 13.46 -7.03
N VAL A 5 7.61 13.01 -5.96
CA VAL A 5 6.76 11.83 -5.91
C VAL A 5 5.31 12.24 -5.76
N LEU A 6 4.43 11.66 -6.58
CA LEU A 6 3.00 11.92 -6.58
C LEU A 6 2.20 10.63 -6.40
N ASN A 7 1.16 10.72 -5.58
CA ASN A 7 0.13 9.71 -5.44
C ASN A 7 -1.25 10.39 -5.57
N CYS A 8 -1.85 10.26 -6.75
CA CYS A 8 -3.15 10.85 -7.07
C CYS A 8 -4.26 9.82 -6.84
N GLY A 9 -5.04 10.01 -5.78
CA GLY A 9 -6.27 9.26 -5.53
C GLY A 9 -7.48 9.95 -6.16
N SER A 10 -8.66 9.34 -6.08
CA SER A 10 -9.91 9.87 -6.66
C SER A 10 -10.27 11.27 -6.18
N SER A 11 -9.97 11.60 -4.93
CA SER A 11 -10.27 12.90 -4.31
C SER A 11 -9.10 13.45 -3.49
N SER A 12 -7.88 13.03 -3.77
CA SER A 12 -6.70 13.48 -3.03
C SER A 12 -5.44 13.45 -3.89
N ILE A 13 -4.49 14.32 -3.55
CA ILE A 13 -3.13 14.32 -4.12
C ILE A 13 -2.15 14.37 -2.97
N LYS A 14 -1.38 13.30 -2.78
CA LYS A 14 -0.28 13.23 -1.83
C LYS A 14 1.03 13.40 -2.58
N TYR A 15 1.95 14.18 -2.03
CA TYR A 15 3.24 14.42 -2.66
C TYR A 15 4.38 14.49 -1.66
N GLN A 16 5.58 14.15 -2.14
CA GLN A 16 6.85 14.37 -1.43
C GLN A 16 7.94 14.79 -2.41
N VAL A 17 8.83 15.67 -1.97
CA VAL A 17 10.03 16.06 -2.71
C VAL A 17 11.25 15.52 -1.99
N PHE A 18 12.10 14.78 -2.72
CA PHE A 18 13.32 14.20 -2.19
C PHE A 18 14.57 14.86 -2.79
N ASP A 19 15.61 15.06 -1.97
CA ASP A 19 16.97 15.26 -2.49
C ASP A 19 17.65 13.87 -2.60
N MET A 20 17.81 13.37 -3.81
CA MET A 20 18.35 12.02 -4.06
C MET A 20 19.83 11.87 -3.74
N ARG A 21 20.54 12.92 -3.33
CA ARG A 21 21.92 12.80 -2.81
C ARG A 21 21.96 12.31 -1.38
N THR A 22 20.92 12.61 -0.60
CA THR A 22 20.79 12.25 0.82
C THR A 22 19.58 11.39 1.10
N GLU A 23 18.71 11.20 0.10
CA GLU A 23 17.37 10.59 0.23
C GLU A 23 16.47 11.30 1.26
N GLY A 24 16.83 12.52 1.59
CA GLY A 24 16.09 13.35 2.55
C GLY A 24 14.83 13.97 1.95
N VAL A 25 13.75 13.98 2.72
CA VAL A 25 12.50 14.64 2.35
C VAL A 25 12.65 16.14 2.55
N LEU A 26 12.53 16.92 1.47
CA LEU A 26 12.57 18.38 1.50
C LEU A 26 11.21 18.99 1.83
N ALA A 27 10.14 18.43 1.26
CA ALA A 27 8.76 18.80 1.55
C ALA A 27 7.83 17.61 1.34
N LYS A 28 6.70 17.64 2.04
CA LYS A 28 5.58 16.72 1.86
C LYS A 28 4.26 17.43 2.00
N GLY A 29 3.23 16.92 1.33
CA GLY A 29 1.92 17.52 1.44
C GLY A 29 0.80 16.60 0.98
N LEU A 30 -0.42 17.07 1.28
CA LEU A 30 -1.66 16.38 0.97
C LEU A 30 -2.70 17.43 0.60
N ILE A 31 -3.31 17.26 -0.57
CA ILE A 31 -4.51 18.00 -0.97
C ILE A 31 -5.68 17.02 -0.82
N GLU A 32 -6.63 17.39 0.02
CA GLU A 32 -7.83 16.57 0.31
C GLU A 32 -9.05 17.16 -0.38
N ARG A 33 -10.07 16.33 -0.69
CA ARG A 33 -11.35 16.72 -1.27
C ARG A 33 -11.22 17.39 -2.65
N VAL A 34 -10.28 16.90 -3.48
CA VAL A 34 -10.14 17.33 -4.88
C VAL A 34 -11.42 17.03 -5.65
N GLY A 35 -11.97 18.03 -6.34
CA GLY A 35 -13.24 17.93 -7.05
C GLY A 35 -14.49 17.97 -6.17
N ILE A 36 -14.33 18.23 -4.88
CA ILE A 36 -15.42 18.27 -3.88
C ILE A 36 -15.30 19.60 -3.10
N GLU A 37 -16.43 20.15 -2.67
CA GLU A 37 -16.45 21.38 -1.85
C GLU A 37 -15.69 21.19 -0.54
N GLY A 38 -14.97 22.23 -0.10
CA GLY A 38 -14.17 22.23 1.12
C GLY A 38 -12.82 21.55 0.95
N SER A 39 -12.20 21.66 -0.23
CA SER A 39 -10.84 21.20 -0.45
C SER A 39 -9.86 21.87 0.50
N ARG A 40 -8.84 21.14 0.93
CA ARG A 40 -7.82 21.62 1.87
C ARG A 40 -6.45 21.14 1.46
N ILE A 41 -5.45 22.03 1.58
CA ILE A 41 -4.03 21.65 1.47
C ILE A 41 -3.37 21.63 2.85
N LYS A 42 -2.56 20.59 3.06
CA LYS A 42 -1.59 20.49 4.14
C LYS A 42 -0.22 20.36 3.50
N HIS A 43 0.71 21.22 3.89
CA HIS A 43 2.09 21.19 3.41
C HIS A 43 3.03 21.33 4.59
N GLN A 44 4.14 20.61 4.56
CA GLN A 44 5.21 20.68 5.53
C GLN A 44 6.54 20.69 4.79
N ASN A 45 7.39 21.67 5.07
CA ASN A 45 8.74 21.73 4.54
C ASN A 45 9.78 21.12 5.50
N MET A 46 11.03 21.01 5.05
CA MET A 46 12.14 20.44 5.82
C MET A 46 12.45 21.18 7.13
N ARG A 47 11.97 22.43 7.31
CA ARG A 47 12.10 23.22 8.55
C ARG A 47 10.98 22.92 9.54
N ALA A 48 10.12 21.92 9.22
CA ALA A 48 8.91 21.58 9.97
C ALA A 48 7.85 22.70 10.02
N GLU A 49 7.95 23.70 9.12
CA GLU A 49 6.91 24.72 8.94
C GLU A 49 5.70 24.08 8.27
N GLU A 50 4.55 24.18 8.91
CA GLU A 50 3.29 23.63 8.42
C GLU A 50 2.37 24.73 7.88
N LEU A 51 1.84 24.50 6.67
CA LEU A 51 0.71 25.24 6.10
C LEU A 51 -0.51 24.34 6.08
N LYS A 52 -1.63 24.83 6.65
CA LYS A 52 -2.95 24.22 6.53
C LYS A 52 -3.91 25.27 6.05
N GLN A 53 -4.46 25.12 4.86
CA GLN A 53 -5.30 26.12 4.24
C GLN A 53 -6.47 25.50 3.49
N ASP A 54 -7.66 26.07 3.64
CA ASP A 54 -8.80 25.77 2.80
C ASP A 54 -8.59 26.44 1.43
N VAL A 55 -8.75 25.66 0.38
CA VAL A 55 -8.46 26.07 -1.00
C VAL A 55 -9.54 25.53 -1.94
N SER A 56 -9.70 26.14 -3.11
CA SER A 56 -10.58 25.60 -4.14
C SER A 56 -9.78 24.75 -5.13
N VAL A 57 -10.02 23.45 -5.14
CA VAL A 57 -9.34 22.50 -6.03
C VAL A 57 -10.38 21.68 -6.81
N PRO A 58 -10.91 22.24 -7.91
CA PRO A 58 -12.00 21.61 -8.67
C PRO A 58 -11.59 20.34 -9.43
N ASN A 59 -10.30 20.13 -9.65
CA ASN A 59 -9.77 18.94 -10.33
C ASN A 59 -8.28 18.73 -10.05
N HIS A 60 -7.74 17.58 -10.46
CA HIS A 60 -6.34 17.20 -10.26
C HIS A 60 -5.35 18.18 -10.91
N LYS A 61 -5.65 18.74 -12.08
CA LYS A 61 -4.77 19.68 -12.77
C LYS A 61 -4.55 20.95 -11.94
N VAL A 62 -5.63 21.48 -11.36
CA VAL A 62 -5.53 22.64 -10.45
C VAL A 62 -4.76 22.28 -9.19
N GLY A 63 -4.98 21.07 -8.63
CA GLY A 63 -4.25 20.60 -7.48
C GLY A 63 -2.75 20.42 -7.74
N VAL A 64 -2.38 19.85 -8.89
CA VAL A 64 -0.98 19.73 -9.32
C VAL A 64 -0.33 21.08 -9.50
N LYS A 65 -1.02 22.06 -10.12
CA LYS A 65 -0.50 23.42 -10.24
C LYS A 65 -0.28 24.05 -8.87
N LEU A 66 -1.26 23.96 -7.97
CA LEU A 66 -1.18 24.51 -6.62
C LEU A 66 0.02 23.96 -5.83
N LEU A 67 0.24 22.65 -5.87
CA LEU A 67 1.40 22.06 -5.19
C LEU A 67 2.73 22.52 -5.78
N LEU A 68 2.83 22.70 -7.11
CA LEU A 68 4.05 23.19 -7.77
C LEU A 68 4.33 24.66 -7.43
N ASP A 69 3.29 25.50 -7.42
CA ASP A 69 3.39 26.90 -7.01
C ASP A 69 3.88 26.98 -5.55
N LEU A 70 3.37 26.10 -4.67
CA LEU A 70 3.76 26.06 -3.27
C LEU A 70 5.21 25.58 -3.06
N LEU A 71 5.72 24.70 -3.92
CA LEU A 71 7.11 24.23 -3.82
C LEU A 71 8.14 25.35 -4.10
N VAL A 72 7.78 26.39 -4.85
CA VAL A 72 8.62 27.55 -5.16
C VAL A 72 8.20 28.83 -4.41
N ASP A 73 7.21 28.74 -3.52
CA ASP A 73 6.74 29.84 -2.68
C ASP A 73 7.88 30.41 -1.82
N GLU A 74 7.93 31.73 -1.63
CA GLU A 74 8.99 32.41 -0.88
C GLU A 74 9.05 32.00 0.59
N THR A 75 7.91 31.66 1.19
CA THR A 75 7.79 31.35 2.63
C THR A 75 7.87 29.85 2.90
N HIS A 76 7.09 29.05 2.16
CA HIS A 76 6.89 27.62 2.43
C HIS A 76 7.66 26.72 1.46
N GLY A 77 8.14 27.27 0.34
CA GLY A 77 8.80 26.53 -0.71
C GLY A 77 10.17 25.98 -0.29
N VAL A 78 10.61 24.98 -1.04
CA VAL A 78 11.90 24.29 -0.86
C VAL A 78 12.75 24.31 -2.12
N LEU A 79 12.21 24.84 -3.22
CA LEU A 79 12.84 25.00 -4.52
C LEU A 79 12.99 26.46 -4.87
N LYS A 80 14.08 26.81 -5.55
CA LYS A 80 14.24 28.16 -6.13
C LYS A 80 13.51 28.31 -7.46
N SER A 81 13.37 27.20 -8.18
CA SER A 81 12.71 27.07 -9.48
C SER A 81 12.24 25.65 -9.68
N LEU A 82 11.18 25.44 -10.47
CA LEU A 82 10.71 24.11 -10.87
C LEU A 82 11.74 23.37 -11.73
N ASP A 83 12.71 24.05 -12.33
CA ASP A 83 13.81 23.43 -13.09
C ASP A 83 14.73 22.57 -12.21
N GLU A 84 14.65 22.68 -10.89
CA GLU A 84 15.38 21.83 -9.97
C GLU A 84 14.78 20.41 -9.87
N ILE A 85 13.52 20.21 -10.32
CA ILE A 85 12.88 18.89 -10.40
C ILE A 85 13.42 18.16 -11.62
N VAL A 86 14.23 17.14 -11.39
CA VAL A 86 14.87 16.36 -12.47
C VAL A 86 14.01 15.21 -12.98
N ALA A 87 13.06 14.74 -12.19
CA ALA A 87 12.12 13.70 -12.55
C ALA A 87 10.90 13.70 -11.61
N VAL A 88 9.80 13.11 -12.08
CA VAL A 88 8.58 12.90 -11.30
C VAL A 88 8.23 11.42 -11.28
N GLY A 89 8.09 10.85 -10.08
CA GLY A 89 7.60 9.49 -9.87
C GLY A 89 6.11 9.49 -9.53
N HIS A 90 5.36 8.64 -10.18
CA HIS A 90 3.92 8.48 -9.95
C HIS A 90 3.62 7.08 -9.43
N ARG A 91 2.90 7.00 -8.30
CA ARG A 91 2.27 5.76 -7.92
C ARG A 91 1.11 5.46 -8.85
N VAL A 92 1.11 4.28 -9.45
CA VAL A 92 0.03 3.73 -10.26
C VAL A 92 -0.46 2.44 -9.61
N VAL A 93 -1.76 2.35 -9.35
CA VAL A 93 -2.27 1.21 -8.56
C VAL A 93 -2.22 -0.08 -9.36
N HIS A 94 -2.54 -0.07 -10.66
CA HIS A 94 -2.62 -1.31 -11.44
C HIS A 94 -1.89 -1.21 -12.78
N GLY A 95 -0.91 -2.07 -12.97
CA GLY A 95 -0.13 -2.20 -14.22
C GLY A 95 -0.49 -3.44 -15.05
N GLY A 96 -1.49 -4.22 -14.64
CA GLY A 96 -1.86 -5.47 -15.31
C GLY A 96 -0.72 -6.47 -15.32
N GLU A 97 -0.63 -7.24 -16.38
CA GLU A 97 0.50 -8.14 -16.68
C GLU A 97 1.59 -7.45 -17.53
N ALA A 98 1.35 -6.19 -17.95
CA ALA A 98 2.26 -5.47 -18.84
C ALA A 98 3.50 -4.94 -18.10
N PHE A 99 3.38 -4.65 -16.81
CA PHE A 99 4.46 -4.01 -16.05
C PHE A 99 4.87 -4.84 -14.83
N ALA A 100 6.07 -5.41 -14.91
CA ALA A 100 6.75 -6.12 -13.82
C ALA A 100 7.80 -5.24 -13.10
N ARG A 101 7.91 -3.97 -13.48
CA ARG A 101 8.85 -2.98 -12.94
C ARG A 101 8.38 -1.56 -13.25
N SER A 102 9.00 -0.59 -12.62
CA SER A 102 8.82 0.83 -12.90
C SER A 102 9.29 1.19 -14.30
N VAL A 103 8.62 2.13 -14.97
CA VAL A 103 8.91 2.51 -16.36
C VAL A 103 8.82 4.02 -16.58
N ILE A 104 9.61 4.56 -17.52
CA ILE A 104 9.47 5.93 -17.99
C ILE A 104 8.17 6.03 -18.79
N VAL A 105 7.35 7.02 -18.47
CA VAL A 105 6.04 7.22 -19.08
C VAL A 105 6.20 7.75 -20.51
N ASN A 106 5.59 7.05 -21.45
CA ASN A 106 5.39 7.46 -22.83
C ASN A 106 3.93 7.17 -23.21
N LYS A 107 3.58 7.35 -24.49
CA LYS A 107 2.21 7.11 -24.95
C LYS A 107 1.77 5.66 -24.74
N GLU A 108 2.65 4.70 -25.04
CA GLU A 108 2.34 3.26 -24.91
C GLU A 108 2.08 2.87 -23.45
N VAL A 109 2.82 3.46 -22.50
CA VAL A 109 2.60 3.27 -21.06
C VAL A 109 1.26 3.86 -20.63
N LEU A 110 0.90 5.05 -21.10
CA LEU A 110 -0.39 5.66 -20.81
C LEU A 110 -1.56 4.82 -21.34
N ASP A 111 -1.45 4.35 -22.59
CA ASP A 111 -2.47 3.50 -23.21
C ASP A 111 -2.62 2.18 -22.43
N ALA A 112 -1.52 1.53 -22.03
CA ALA A 112 -1.55 0.31 -21.25
C ALA A 112 -2.12 0.50 -19.82
N VAL A 113 -1.87 1.65 -19.18
CA VAL A 113 -2.48 1.99 -17.89
C VAL A 113 -3.98 2.27 -18.06
N GLU A 114 -4.39 2.84 -19.20
CA GLU A 114 -5.79 3.06 -19.55
C GLU A 114 -6.53 1.75 -19.78
N ASP A 115 -5.92 0.78 -20.44
CA ASP A 115 -6.44 -0.59 -20.61
C ASP A 115 -6.62 -1.32 -19.28
N CYS A 116 -5.88 -0.93 -18.25
CA CYS A 116 -6.03 -1.45 -16.88
C CYS A 116 -7.13 -0.75 -16.06
N VAL A 117 -7.81 0.27 -16.58
CA VAL A 117 -8.92 0.95 -15.87
C VAL A 117 -10.03 -0.01 -15.45
N PRO A 118 -10.47 -0.97 -16.26
CA PRO A 118 -11.47 -1.96 -15.82
C PRO A 118 -11.03 -2.81 -14.62
N LEU A 119 -9.71 -2.99 -14.40
CA LEU A 119 -9.14 -3.73 -13.28
C LEU A 119 -9.04 -2.87 -12.00
N ALA A 120 -8.92 -1.55 -12.13
CA ALA A 120 -8.81 -0.60 -11.02
C ALA A 120 -9.61 0.69 -11.30
N PRO A 121 -10.95 0.60 -11.45
CA PRO A 121 -11.78 1.74 -11.90
C PRO A 121 -11.84 2.89 -10.89
N LEU A 122 -11.52 2.64 -9.62
CA LEU A 122 -11.51 3.66 -8.57
C LEU A 122 -10.14 4.38 -8.44
N HIS A 123 -9.09 3.88 -9.11
CA HIS A 123 -7.72 4.36 -8.89
C HIS A 123 -7.03 4.80 -10.17
N ASN A 124 -6.95 3.94 -11.19
CA ASN A 124 -6.20 4.23 -12.41
C ASN A 124 -6.63 5.51 -13.14
N PRO A 125 -7.95 5.87 -13.22
CA PRO A 125 -8.34 7.14 -13.82
C PRO A 125 -7.71 8.35 -13.13
N ALA A 126 -7.66 8.37 -11.79
CA ALA A 126 -7.05 9.45 -11.03
C ALA A 126 -5.51 9.48 -11.20
N ASN A 127 -4.87 8.29 -11.24
CA ASN A 127 -3.44 8.20 -11.52
C ASN A 127 -3.12 8.80 -12.90
N LEU A 128 -3.87 8.43 -13.95
CA LEU A 128 -3.71 8.99 -15.31
C LEU A 128 -3.93 10.51 -15.35
N MET A 129 -4.95 11.02 -14.64
CA MET A 129 -5.17 12.47 -14.55
C MET A 129 -3.96 13.19 -13.95
N GLY A 130 -3.37 12.66 -12.88
CA GLY A 130 -2.17 13.21 -12.25
C GLY A 130 -0.96 13.20 -13.19
N ILE A 131 -0.71 12.09 -13.86
CA ILE A 131 0.40 11.94 -14.83
C ILE A 131 0.23 12.94 -15.98
N ARG A 132 -0.95 12.96 -16.62
CA ARG A 132 -1.24 13.86 -17.77
C ARG A 132 -1.13 15.33 -17.37
N ALA A 133 -1.62 15.72 -16.19
CA ALA A 133 -1.49 17.08 -15.67
C ALA A 133 -0.04 17.47 -15.47
N MET A 134 0.79 16.56 -14.92
CA MET A 134 2.21 16.83 -14.72
C MET A 134 2.98 16.91 -16.04
N MET A 135 2.72 16.04 -17.00
CA MET A 135 3.32 16.08 -18.34
C MET A 135 2.98 17.39 -19.08
N GLU A 136 1.78 17.94 -18.88
CA GLU A 136 1.38 19.22 -19.47
C GLU A 136 2.10 20.41 -18.85
N ILE A 137 2.26 20.40 -17.50
CA ILE A 137 2.86 21.52 -16.78
C ILE A 137 4.39 21.48 -16.83
N LEU A 138 4.98 20.28 -16.78
CA LEU A 138 6.43 20.05 -16.83
C LEU A 138 6.81 19.14 -18.02
N PRO A 139 6.62 19.61 -19.29
CA PRO A 139 6.72 18.75 -20.47
C PRO A 139 8.14 18.23 -20.76
N LYS A 140 9.16 18.83 -20.16
CA LYS A 140 10.56 18.42 -20.35
C LYS A 140 11.06 17.51 -19.22
N VAL A 141 10.30 17.37 -18.13
CA VAL A 141 10.70 16.56 -16.98
C VAL A 141 10.23 15.13 -17.18
N PRO A 142 11.13 14.12 -17.15
CA PRO A 142 10.75 12.72 -17.24
C PRO A 142 9.75 12.32 -16.17
N GLN A 143 8.73 11.57 -16.58
CA GLN A 143 7.72 11.00 -15.68
C GLN A 143 7.95 9.50 -15.58
N VAL A 144 7.85 8.93 -14.38
CA VAL A 144 8.02 7.49 -14.14
C VAL A 144 6.78 6.94 -13.46
N ALA A 145 6.25 5.85 -13.98
CA ALA A 145 5.15 5.09 -13.36
C ALA A 145 5.72 3.95 -12.52
N VAL A 146 5.32 3.89 -11.26
CA VAL A 146 5.67 2.85 -10.29
C VAL A 146 4.39 2.13 -9.87
N PHE A 147 4.32 0.82 -10.10
CA PHE A 147 3.08 0.07 -9.99
C PHE A 147 3.01 -0.73 -8.70
N ASP A 148 1.89 -0.62 -7.98
CA ASP A 148 1.63 -1.42 -6.77
C ASP A 148 1.61 -2.93 -7.05
N THR A 149 1.27 -3.32 -8.28
CA THR A 149 1.17 -4.71 -8.72
C THR A 149 2.51 -5.29 -9.20
N ALA A 150 3.51 -4.45 -9.49
CA ALA A 150 4.73 -4.89 -10.17
C ALA A 150 5.54 -5.91 -9.36
N PHE A 151 5.70 -5.71 -8.06
CA PHE A 151 6.43 -6.64 -7.18
C PHE A 151 5.83 -8.06 -7.20
N HIS A 152 4.52 -8.16 -7.36
CA HIS A 152 3.79 -9.44 -7.36
C HIS A 152 3.78 -10.14 -8.72
N GLN A 153 4.38 -9.58 -9.77
CA GLN A 153 4.46 -10.24 -11.08
C GLN A 153 5.40 -11.45 -11.09
N THR A 154 6.17 -11.66 -10.02
CA THR A 154 7.01 -12.85 -9.83
C THR A 154 6.25 -14.07 -9.32
N MET A 155 4.96 -13.93 -8.96
CA MET A 155 4.14 -15.06 -8.52
C MET A 155 4.05 -16.15 -9.60
N PRO A 156 4.22 -17.42 -9.24
CA PRO A 156 4.05 -18.53 -10.18
C PRO A 156 2.58 -18.76 -10.55
N PRO A 157 2.28 -19.36 -11.71
CA PRO A 157 0.91 -19.57 -12.19
C PRO A 157 -0.03 -20.24 -11.18
N HIS A 158 0.43 -21.21 -10.43
CA HIS A 158 -0.37 -21.92 -9.43
C HIS A 158 -0.75 -21.04 -8.21
N ALA A 159 -0.06 -19.91 -7.99
CA ALA A 159 -0.39 -18.96 -6.94
C ALA A 159 -1.31 -17.84 -7.43
N TYR A 160 -1.16 -17.40 -8.69
CA TYR A 160 -1.99 -16.30 -9.20
C TYR A 160 -3.29 -16.74 -9.88
N MET A 161 -3.40 -18.00 -10.35
CA MET A 161 -4.60 -18.49 -11.03
C MET A 161 -5.72 -18.79 -10.04
N PHE A 162 -6.95 -18.42 -10.42
CA PHE A 162 -8.14 -18.89 -9.73
C PHE A 162 -8.65 -20.19 -10.37
N GLY A 163 -9.30 -21.05 -9.60
CA GLY A 163 -9.92 -22.30 -10.07
C GLY A 163 -11.20 -22.06 -10.87
N LEU A 164 -11.20 -21.09 -11.75
CA LEU A 164 -12.28 -20.73 -12.66
C LEU A 164 -12.01 -21.29 -14.08
N PRO A 165 -13.02 -21.37 -14.97
CA PRO A 165 -12.76 -21.72 -16.36
C PRO A 165 -11.67 -20.85 -16.97
N TYR A 166 -10.65 -21.49 -17.56
CA TYR A 166 -9.40 -20.86 -18.01
C TYR A 166 -9.60 -19.67 -18.97
N ARG A 167 -10.74 -19.66 -19.72
CA ARG A 167 -11.11 -18.57 -20.60
C ARG A 167 -11.20 -17.22 -19.88
N TYR A 168 -11.65 -17.16 -18.62
CA TYR A 168 -11.76 -15.92 -17.86
C TYR A 168 -10.39 -15.28 -17.57
N TYR A 169 -9.37 -16.10 -17.39
CA TYR A 169 -8.01 -15.57 -17.37
C TYR A 169 -7.59 -15.04 -18.75
N LYS A 170 -7.79 -15.80 -19.80
CA LYS A 170 -7.35 -15.43 -21.16
C LYS A 170 -8.04 -14.18 -21.69
N GLU A 171 -9.35 -14.12 -21.55
CA GLU A 171 -10.20 -13.08 -22.15
C GLU A 171 -10.36 -11.86 -21.26
N HIS A 172 -10.48 -12.07 -19.93
CA HIS A 172 -10.79 -11.02 -18.98
C HIS A 172 -9.67 -10.75 -17.98
N LYS A 173 -8.51 -11.42 -18.11
CA LYS A 173 -7.36 -11.24 -17.22
C LYS A 173 -7.68 -11.48 -15.74
N VAL A 174 -8.66 -12.37 -15.46
CA VAL A 174 -9.09 -12.72 -14.10
C VAL A 174 -8.04 -13.62 -13.46
N ARG A 175 -7.21 -13.00 -12.61
CA ARG A 175 -6.14 -13.64 -11.84
C ARG A 175 -5.88 -12.84 -10.55
N ARG A 176 -5.08 -13.40 -9.64
CA ARG A 176 -4.50 -12.64 -8.53
C ARG A 176 -3.42 -11.69 -9.05
N TYR A 177 -3.49 -10.41 -8.69
CA TYR A 177 -2.46 -9.41 -9.00
C TYR A 177 -1.68 -9.00 -7.76
N GLY A 178 -2.35 -8.80 -6.62
CA GLY A 178 -1.76 -8.25 -5.42
C GLY A 178 -1.53 -6.74 -5.51
N PHE A 179 -1.41 -6.11 -4.35
CA PHE A 179 -1.23 -4.66 -4.21
C PHE A 179 -0.29 -4.36 -3.05
N HIS A 180 -0.02 -3.08 -2.78
CA HIS A 180 0.98 -2.63 -1.80
C HIS A 180 2.40 -3.17 -2.13
N GLY A 181 2.66 -3.52 -3.38
CA GLY A 181 3.91 -4.15 -3.79
C GLY A 181 5.14 -3.32 -3.43
N THR A 182 5.05 -1.99 -3.57
CA THR A 182 6.11 -1.05 -3.19
C THR A 182 6.44 -1.14 -1.70
N SER A 183 5.41 -1.26 -0.84
CA SER A 183 5.58 -1.44 0.60
C SER A 183 6.21 -2.80 0.93
N HIS A 184 5.67 -3.89 0.37
CA HIS A 184 6.20 -5.24 0.59
C HIS A 184 7.66 -5.36 0.14
N TYR A 185 8.00 -4.79 -1.00
CA TYR A 185 9.38 -4.72 -1.49
C TYR A 185 10.28 -3.95 -0.52
N TYR A 186 9.87 -2.75 -0.09
CA TYR A 186 10.65 -1.93 0.83
C TYR A 186 10.95 -2.65 2.14
N VAL A 187 9.90 -3.16 2.81
CA VAL A 187 10.07 -3.73 4.15
C VAL A 187 10.77 -5.08 4.12
N ALA A 188 10.69 -5.85 3.03
CA ALA A 188 11.46 -7.08 2.86
C ALA A 188 12.97 -6.79 2.72
N ASN A 189 13.34 -5.79 1.91
CA ASN A 189 14.74 -5.35 1.79
C ASN A 189 15.26 -4.81 3.13
N ARG A 190 14.46 -3.96 3.79
CA ARG A 190 14.87 -3.39 5.08
C ARG A 190 15.02 -4.44 6.17
N ALA A 191 14.15 -5.45 6.19
CA ALA A 191 14.28 -6.59 7.11
C ALA A 191 15.58 -7.38 6.86
N ALA A 192 15.95 -7.61 5.60
CA ALA A 192 17.21 -8.27 5.23
C ALA A 192 18.43 -7.48 5.73
N GLU A 193 18.41 -6.14 5.55
CA GLU A 193 19.45 -5.25 6.10
C GLU A 193 19.53 -5.34 7.63
N MET A 194 18.40 -5.31 8.34
CA MET A 194 18.34 -5.43 9.79
C MET A 194 18.84 -6.80 10.29
N LEU A 195 18.56 -7.87 9.53
CA LEU A 195 19.02 -9.23 9.82
C LEU A 195 20.52 -9.43 9.47
N GLY A 196 21.12 -8.52 8.70
CA GLY A 196 22.48 -8.66 8.20
C GLY A 196 22.66 -9.87 7.27
N ARG A 197 21.60 -10.27 6.54
CA ARG A 197 21.57 -11.41 5.62
C ARG A 197 21.12 -10.97 4.23
N PRO A 198 21.69 -11.57 3.15
CA PRO A 198 21.20 -11.34 1.79
C PRO A 198 19.71 -11.68 1.65
N LEU A 199 18.95 -10.83 0.96
CA LEU A 199 17.50 -11.05 0.78
C LEU A 199 17.19 -12.33 -0.01
N GLU A 200 18.10 -12.72 -0.92
CA GLU A 200 18.01 -13.95 -1.71
C GLU A 200 18.06 -15.24 -0.87
N ASP A 201 18.54 -15.17 0.36
CA ASP A 201 18.64 -16.30 1.30
C ASP A 201 17.49 -16.33 2.31
N LEU A 202 16.51 -15.43 2.19
CA LEU A 202 15.48 -15.22 3.19
C LEU A 202 14.08 -15.59 2.70
N LYS A 203 13.30 -16.17 3.62
CA LYS A 203 11.86 -16.41 3.52
C LYS A 203 11.13 -15.52 4.51
N ILE A 204 10.43 -14.53 4.00
CA ILE A 204 9.83 -13.47 4.81
C ILE A 204 8.33 -13.41 4.55
N VAL A 205 7.53 -13.34 5.61
CA VAL A 205 6.13 -12.91 5.51
C VAL A 205 6.04 -11.45 5.92
N THR A 206 5.65 -10.60 4.97
CA THR A 206 5.42 -9.18 5.22
C THR A 206 3.94 -8.91 5.44
N CYS A 207 3.60 -8.25 6.55
CA CYS A 207 2.24 -7.96 6.99
C CYS A 207 2.02 -6.44 6.93
N HIS A 208 1.56 -5.94 5.78
CA HIS A 208 1.14 -4.55 5.61
C HIS A 208 -0.27 -4.41 6.17
N LEU A 209 -0.40 -3.92 7.39
CA LEU A 209 -1.67 -3.80 8.10
C LEU A 209 -2.00 -2.32 8.31
N GLY A 210 -2.99 -1.83 7.59
CA GLY A 210 -3.49 -0.46 7.65
C GLY A 210 -5.01 -0.43 7.47
N ASN A 211 -5.56 0.70 7.03
CA ASN A 211 -6.97 0.75 6.64
C ASN A 211 -7.26 -0.15 5.40
N GLY A 212 -6.27 -0.28 4.49
CA GLY A 212 -6.14 -1.40 3.57
C GLY A 212 -5.03 -2.32 4.08
N SER A 213 -5.20 -3.64 3.97
CA SER A 213 -4.25 -4.62 4.50
C SER A 213 -3.93 -5.70 3.48
N SER A 214 -2.69 -6.17 3.50
CA SER A 214 -2.25 -7.32 2.73
C SER A 214 -1.07 -8.02 3.41
N LEU A 215 -0.95 -9.32 3.15
CA LEU A 215 0.21 -10.10 3.52
C LEU A 215 0.85 -10.64 2.25
N THR A 216 2.16 -10.81 2.26
CA THR A 216 2.91 -11.32 1.12
C THR A 216 3.96 -12.32 1.58
N ALA A 217 4.05 -13.45 0.89
CA ALA A 217 5.13 -14.41 0.98
C ALA A 217 6.29 -13.94 0.08
N VAL A 218 7.41 -13.62 0.66
CA VAL A 218 8.63 -13.21 -0.05
C VAL A 218 9.69 -14.29 0.11
N ASP A 219 10.02 -14.97 -0.97
CA ASP A 219 11.04 -16.01 -1.02
C ASP A 219 12.17 -15.60 -1.96
N GLY A 220 13.39 -15.49 -1.44
CA GLY A 220 14.54 -15.06 -2.21
C GLY A 220 14.35 -13.69 -2.88
N GLY A 221 13.67 -12.75 -2.19
CA GLY A 221 13.40 -11.41 -2.70
C GLY A 221 12.24 -11.31 -3.71
N LYS A 222 11.55 -12.41 -3.99
CA LYS A 222 10.42 -12.47 -4.93
C LYS A 222 9.11 -12.66 -4.19
N SER A 223 8.07 -11.93 -4.59
CA SER A 223 6.70 -12.24 -4.15
C SER A 223 6.25 -13.55 -4.79
N ILE A 224 5.97 -14.57 -3.98
CA ILE A 224 5.50 -15.86 -4.47
C ILE A 224 4.00 -16.08 -4.22
N ASP A 225 3.42 -15.34 -3.28
CA ASP A 225 1.97 -15.26 -3.03
C ASP A 225 1.63 -13.97 -2.27
N THR A 226 0.38 -13.52 -2.38
CA THR A 226 -0.11 -12.35 -1.65
C THR A 226 -1.61 -12.45 -1.39
N SER A 227 -2.09 -11.84 -0.31
CA SER A 227 -3.47 -11.99 0.15
C SER A 227 -4.50 -11.18 -0.65
N LEU A 228 -4.12 -10.03 -1.21
CA LEU A 228 -5.00 -9.31 -2.13
C LEU A 228 -5.07 -10.05 -3.48
N GLY A 229 -6.26 -10.05 -4.08
CA GLY A 229 -6.56 -10.90 -5.22
C GLY A 229 -6.59 -10.18 -6.56
N PHE A 230 -7.66 -10.40 -7.32
CA PHE A 230 -8.02 -9.64 -8.53
C PHE A 230 -8.26 -8.17 -8.18
N GLY A 231 -8.98 -7.93 -7.09
CA GLY A 231 -9.18 -6.61 -6.50
C GLY A 231 -8.60 -6.53 -5.09
N THR A 232 -9.00 -5.51 -4.38
CA THR A 232 -8.43 -5.16 -3.06
C THR A 232 -9.31 -5.59 -1.87
N VAL A 233 -10.30 -6.46 -2.08
CA VAL A 233 -11.19 -6.97 -1.02
C VAL A 233 -10.63 -8.21 -0.31
N PRO A 234 -10.13 -9.26 -1.03
CA PRO A 234 -9.69 -10.51 -0.41
C PRO A 234 -8.56 -10.31 0.61
N GLY A 235 -8.31 -11.36 1.40
CA GLY A 235 -7.31 -11.37 2.45
C GLY A 235 -7.92 -11.22 3.84
N VAL A 236 -7.22 -10.53 4.74
CA VAL A 236 -7.70 -10.25 6.09
C VAL A 236 -8.79 -9.17 6.08
N ILE A 237 -9.63 -9.13 7.10
CA ILE A 237 -10.57 -8.01 7.28
C ILE A 237 -9.80 -6.70 7.40
N MET A 238 -10.37 -5.61 6.93
CA MET A 238 -9.74 -4.29 6.89
C MET A 238 -10.66 -3.26 7.57
N GLY A 239 -10.32 -1.99 7.50
CA GLY A 239 -11.17 -0.94 8.09
C GLY A 239 -12.63 -0.99 7.60
N THR A 240 -12.83 -1.10 6.29
CA THR A 240 -14.18 -1.14 5.66
C THR A 240 -14.37 -2.29 4.68
N ARG A 241 -13.36 -3.14 4.45
CA ARG A 241 -13.41 -4.25 3.50
C ARG A 241 -13.57 -5.57 4.23
N SER A 242 -14.33 -6.47 3.62
CA SER A 242 -14.72 -7.74 4.24
C SER A 242 -13.56 -8.74 4.46
N GLY A 243 -12.50 -8.68 3.64
CA GLY A 243 -11.56 -9.78 3.54
C GLY A 243 -12.15 -10.98 2.79
N ASP A 244 -11.56 -12.16 3.02
CA ASP A 244 -12.00 -13.41 2.39
C ASP A 244 -13.44 -13.76 2.76
N LEU A 245 -14.21 -14.12 1.74
CA LEU A 245 -15.59 -14.54 1.86
C LEU A 245 -15.86 -15.79 1.02
N ASP A 246 -16.85 -16.56 1.41
CA ASP A 246 -17.45 -17.58 0.57
C ASP A 246 -18.26 -16.91 -0.56
N PRO A 247 -17.95 -17.20 -1.85
CA PRO A 247 -18.69 -16.66 -2.99
C PRO A 247 -20.20 -16.98 -2.94
N THR A 248 -20.59 -18.13 -2.37
CA THR A 248 -21.99 -18.50 -2.24
C THR A 248 -22.74 -17.62 -1.25
N ALA A 249 -22.07 -17.14 -0.20
CA ALA A 249 -22.65 -16.18 0.73
C ALA A 249 -22.95 -14.84 0.02
N ILE A 250 -22.07 -14.39 -0.88
CA ILE A 250 -22.29 -13.16 -1.67
C ILE A 250 -23.52 -13.32 -2.56
N LEU A 251 -23.61 -14.40 -3.32
CA LEU A 251 -24.73 -14.66 -4.22
C LEU A 251 -26.05 -14.79 -3.44
N HIS A 252 -26.04 -15.45 -2.29
CA HIS A 252 -27.18 -15.58 -1.41
C HIS A 252 -27.71 -14.23 -0.92
N LEU A 253 -26.82 -13.36 -0.43
CA LEU A 253 -27.20 -12.02 0.02
C LEU A 253 -27.78 -11.17 -1.12
N MET A 254 -27.17 -11.23 -2.31
CA MET A 254 -27.69 -10.52 -3.48
C MET A 254 -29.11 -10.96 -3.82
N GLU A 255 -29.40 -12.26 -3.74
CA GLU A 255 -30.73 -12.80 -3.99
C GLU A 255 -31.73 -12.41 -2.89
N GLN A 256 -31.34 -12.56 -1.61
CA GLN A 256 -32.24 -12.29 -0.47
C GLN A 256 -32.62 -10.82 -0.34
N GLU A 257 -31.71 -9.90 -0.63
CA GLU A 257 -31.91 -8.46 -0.46
C GLU A 257 -32.13 -7.71 -1.78
N GLY A 258 -32.16 -8.43 -2.92
CA GLY A 258 -32.32 -7.83 -4.23
C GLY A 258 -31.18 -6.89 -4.65
N LEU A 259 -29.95 -7.19 -4.24
CA LEU A 259 -28.79 -6.34 -4.49
C LEU A 259 -28.23 -6.56 -5.89
N ASP A 260 -27.98 -5.47 -6.60
CA ASP A 260 -27.22 -5.52 -7.84
C ASP A 260 -25.70 -5.65 -7.55
N PRO A 261 -24.87 -5.98 -8.55
CA PRO A 261 -23.41 -6.10 -8.36
C PRO A 261 -22.74 -4.83 -7.85
N LYS A 262 -23.28 -3.64 -8.15
CA LYS A 262 -22.74 -2.36 -7.70
C LYS A 262 -23.00 -2.14 -6.20
N ALA A 263 -24.22 -2.43 -5.76
CA ALA A 263 -24.60 -2.36 -4.34
C ALA A 263 -23.78 -3.35 -3.51
N MET A 264 -23.65 -4.61 -3.98
CA MET A 264 -22.83 -5.61 -3.31
C MET A 264 -21.35 -5.19 -3.26
N SER A 265 -20.81 -4.67 -4.36
CA SER A 265 -19.44 -4.14 -4.37
C SER A 265 -19.27 -3.00 -3.34
N HIS A 266 -20.25 -2.13 -3.19
CA HIS A 266 -20.21 -1.06 -2.17
C HIS A 266 -20.14 -1.64 -0.75
N ILE A 267 -20.99 -2.62 -0.44
CA ILE A 267 -21.00 -3.31 0.86
C ILE A 267 -19.62 -3.91 1.15
N LEU A 268 -19.06 -4.67 0.20
CA LEU A 268 -17.77 -5.35 0.38
C LEU A 268 -16.59 -4.39 0.56
N HIS A 269 -16.64 -3.20 -0.04
CA HIS A 269 -15.53 -2.23 0.02
C HIS A 269 -15.69 -1.16 1.10
N LYS A 270 -16.94 -0.78 1.47
CA LYS A 270 -17.20 0.43 2.27
C LYS A 270 -17.99 0.21 3.56
N GLU A 271 -18.73 -0.88 3.67
CA GLU A 271 -19.63 -1.13 4.80
C GLU A 271 -19.26 -2.37 5.61
N SER A 272 -18.18 -3.06 5.24
CA SER A 272 -17.70 -4.29 5.86
C SER A 272 -16.51 -4.07 6.80
N GLY A 273 -15.75 -5.10 7.08
CA GLY A 273 -14.54 -5.05 7.89
C GLY A 273 -14.79 -4.63 9.34
N LEU A 274 -13.86 -3.90 9.91
CA LEU A 274 -13.97 -3.40 11.30
C LEU A 274 -15.23 -2.57 11.48
N LEU A 275 -15.53 -1.67 10.53
CA LEU A 275 -16.75 -0.84 10.57
C LEU A 275 -18.00 -1.71 10.56
N GLY A 276 -18.12 -2.63 9.63
CA GLY A 276 -19.32 -3.48 9.48
C GLY A 276 -19.54 -4.40 10.68
N LEU A 277 -18.47 -5.00 11.19
CA LEU A 277 -18.52 -5.89 12.35
C LEU A 277 -18.91 -5.13 13.63
N THR A 278 -18.29 -3.98 13.87
CA THR A 278 -18.45 -3.22 15.12
C THR A 278 -19.65 -2.27 15.07
N GLY A 279 -19.91 -1.66 13.93
CA GLY A 279 -20.84 -0.54 13.80
C GLY A 279 -20.34 0.75 14.45
N ILE A 280 -19.02 0.82 14.80
CA ILE A 280 -18.41 1.93 15.53
C ILE A 280 -17.54 2.76 14.60
N SER A 281 -16.48 2.16 14.06
CA SER A 281 -15.46 2.87 13.28
C SER A 281 -14.67 1.90 12.38
N SER A 282 -14.09 2.43 11.33
CA SER A 282 -13.08 1.75 10.52
C SER A 282 -11.66 1.92 11.08
N ASP A 283 -11.49 2.78 12.08
CA ASP A 283 -10.21 3.02 12.75
C ASP A 283 -10.02 2.03 13.89
N LEU A 284 -8.92 1.25 13.84
CA LEU A 284 -8.64 0.24 14.86
C LEU A 284 -8.51 0.86 16.26
N ARG A 285 -8.03 2.09 16.39
CA ARG A 285 -7.88 2.78 17.69
C ARG A 285 -9.22 2.92 18.42
N ASP A 286 -10.27 3.27 17.69
CA ASP A 286 -11.63 3.36 18.24
C ASP A 286 -12.16 1.97 18.60
N VAL A 287 -11.84 0.96 17.80
CA VAL A 287 -12.23 -0.44 18.03
C VAL A 287 -11.49 -1.00 19.25
N GLU A 288 -10.19 -0.74 19.43
CA GLU A 288 -9.42 -1.13 20.62
C GLU A 288 -9.98 -0.47 21.88
N ALA A 289 -10.28 0.83 21.84
CA ALA A 289 -10.89 1.52 22.99
C ALA A 289 -12.27 0.96 23.36
N ALA A 290 -13.09 0.58 22.35
CA ALA A 290 -14.36 -0.09 22.59
C ALA A 290 -14.18 -1.50 23.18
N ALA A 291 -13.18 -2.24 22.75
CA ALA A 291 -12.85 -3.58 23.27
C ALA A 291 -12.37 -3.51 24.74
N GLU A 292 -11.55 -2.52 25.09
CA GLU A 292 -11.16 -2.24 26.48
C GLU A 292 -12.40 -1.97 27.37
N SER A 293 -13.42 -1.32 26.80
CA SER A 293 -14.72 -1.10 27.42
C SER A 293 -15.64 -2.32 27.38
N LYS A 294 -15.12 -3.51 27.01
CA LYS A 294 -15.82 -4.80 26.95
C LYS A 294 -16.95 -4.86 25.90
N ASN A 295 -16.85 -4.11 24.83
CA ASN A 295 -17.75 -4.26 23.68
C ASN A 295 -17.45 -5.59 22.96
N GLU A 296 -18.39 -6.53 22.99
CA GLU A 296 -18.21 -7.89 22.45
C GLU A 296 -17.91 -7.90 20.94
N ARG A 297 -18.56 -7.02 20.17
CA ARG A 297 -18.33 -6.93 18.72
C ARG A 297 -16.95 -6.36 18.38
N ALA A 298 -16.44 -5.43 19.19
CA ALA A 298 -15.10 -4.89 19.04
C ALA A 298 -14.04 -5.94 19.40
N ILE A 299 -14.24 -6.71 20.48
CA ILE A 299 -13.39 -7.84 20.84
C ILE A 299 -13.34 -8.85 19.70
N LEU A 300 -14.53 -9.27 19.19
CA LEU A 300 -14.62 -10.21 18.07
C LEU A 300 -13.90 -9.70 16.82
N ALA A 301 -14.03 -8.42 16.48
CA ALA A 301 -13.39 -7.84 15.30
C ALA A 301 -11.85 -7.87 15.40
N ILE A 302 -11.30 -7.58 16.58
CA ILE A 302 -9.86 -7.69 16.87
C ILE A 302 -9.39 -9.16 16.72
N GLU A 303 -10.13 -10.11 17.30
CA GLU A 303 -9.82 -11.54 17.19
C GLU A 303 -9.87 -12.01 15.73
N MET A 304 -10.87 -11.61 14.95
CA MET A 304 -11.00 -11.97 13.54
C MET A 304 -9.82 -11.42 12.72
N LEU A 305 -9.42 -10.16 12.93
CA LEU A 305 -8.28 -9.58 12.24
C LEU A 305 -6.99 -10.34 12.58
N ALA A 306 -6.69 -10.52 13.85
CA ALA A 306 -5.49 -11.19 14.31
C ALA A 306 -5.44 -12.67 13.88
N TYR A 307 -6.57 -13.37 13.93
CA TYR A 307 -6.71 -14.74 13.46
C TYR A 307 -6.45 -14.84 11.94
N GLY A 308 -6.99 -13.91 11.15
CA GLY A 308 -6.75 -13.85 9.71
C GLY A 308 -5.26 -13.65 9.41
N VAL A 309 -4.59 -12.72 10.11
CA VAL A 309 -3.14 -12.48 9.96
C VAL A 309 -2.35 -13.75 10.29
N ARG A 310 -2.65 -14.40 11.41
CA ARG A 310 -2.01 -15.67 11.82
C ARG A 310 -2.15 -16.77 10.78
N LYS A 311 -3.37 -16.94 10.23
CA LYS A 311 -3.63 -17.94 9.17
C LYS A 311 -2.76 -17.70 7.94
N TYR A 312 -2.68 -16.46 7.49
CA TYR A 312 -1.87 -16.12 6.32
C TYR A 312 -0.37 -16.32 6.58
N ILE A 313 0.13 -15.96 7.78
CA ILE A 313 1.52 -16.26 8.15
C ILE A 313 1.79 -17.76 8.07
N GLY A 314 0.93 -18.58 8.64
CA GLY A 314 1.08 -20.05 8.60
C GLY A 314 0.99 -20.61 7.19
N ALA A 315 0.03 -20.15 6.38
CA ALA A 315 -0.13 -20.55 4.99
C ALA A 315 1.09 -20.20 4.14
N TYR A 316 1.65 -19.00 4.31
CA TYR A 316 2.80 -18.53 3.56
C TYR A 316 4.11 -19.18 4.02
N ALA A 317 4.28 -19.46 5.31
CA ALA A 317 5.38 -20.28 5.80
C ALA A 317 5.36 -21.69 5.15
N ALA A 318 4.17 -22.29 5.03
CA ALA A 318 4.01 -23.57 4.33
C ALA A 318 4.28 -23.46 2.83
N ALA A 319 3.80 -22.40 2.16
CA ALA A 319 4.03 -22.17 0.73
C ALA A 319 5.51 -21.97 0.38
N MET A 320 6.27 -21.33 1.27
CA MET A 320 7.73 -21.13 1.14
C MET A 320 8.54 -22.35 1.61
N GLY A 321 7.93 -23.31 2.33
CA GLY A 321 8.66 -24.41 2.95
C GLY A 321 9.61 -23.97 4.08
N GLY A 322 9.28 -22.91 4.79
CA GLY A 322 10.04 -22.34 5.90
C GLY A 322 9.75 -20.87 6.13
N LEU A 323 10.35 -20.31 7.18
CA LEU A 323 10.18 -18.92 7.55
C LEU A 323 11.43 -18.43 8.30
N ASP A 324 12.01 -17.31 7.87
CA ASP A 324 13.10 -16.62 8.56
C ASP A 324 12.62 -15.40 9.34
N ALA A 325 11.62 -14.68 8.79
CA ALA A 325 11.11 -13.48 9.45
C ALA A 325 9.63 -13.20 9.17
N ILE A 326 8.99 -12.56 10.16
CA ILE A 326 7.67 -11.92 10.06
C ILE A 326 7.89 -10.42 10.21
N VAL A 327 7.38 -9.62 9.28
CA VAL A 327 7.56 -8.15 9.28
C VAL A 327 6.21 -7.47 9.35
N PHE A 328 5.97 -6.72 10.43
CA PHE A 328 4.78 -5.89 10.60
C PHE A 328 5.06 -4.46 10.14
N THR A 329 4.14 -3.91 9.33
CA THR A 329 4.28 -2.57 8.77
C THR A 329 2.91 -1.90 8.54
N ALA A 330 2.92 -0.66 8.12
CA ALA A 330 1.76 0.23 7.96
C ALA A 330 1.05 0.55 9.29
N GLY A 331 0.05 1.39 9.23
CA GLY A 331 -0.51 2.05 10.41
C GLY A 331 -0.87 1.13 11.57
N ILE A 332 -1.51 0.00 11.31
CA ILE A 332 -1.86 -1.01 12.34
C ILE A 332 -0.62 -1.83 12.70
N GLY A 333 0.10 -2.34 11.70
CA GLY A 333 1.27 -3.20 11.93
C GLY A 333 2.37 -2.51 12.73
N GLU A 334 2.58 -1.21 12.50
CA GLU A 334 3.58 -0.40 13.19
C GLU A 334 3.17 0.01 14.61
N ASN A 335 1.87 0.19 14.87
CA ASN A 335 1.41 0.89 16.08
C ASN A 335 0.54 0.05 17.03
N SER A 336 -0.04 -1.07 16.60
CA SER A 336 -0.85 -1.93 17.46
C SER A 336 -0.05 -3.12 17.97
N ASP A 337 0.42 -3.03 19.20
CA ASP A 337 1.04 -4.14 19.93
C ASP A 337 0.03 -5.26 20.21
N VAL A 338 -1.25 -4.93 20.37
CA VAL A 338 -2.35 -5.89 20.58
C VAL A 338 -2.51 -6.80 19.36
N ILE A 339 -2.60 -6.23 18.15
CA ILE A 339 -2.77 -7.03 16.93
C ILE A 339 -1.53 -7.89 16.67
N ARG A 340 -0.32 -7.35 16.86
CA ARG A 340 0.91 -8.13 16.69
C ARG A 340 0.99 -9.30 17.67
N ALA A 341 0.69 -9.05 18.95
CA ALA A 341 0.69 -10.10 19.97
C ALA A 341 -0.31 -11.21 19.63
N LYS A 342 -1.57 -10.83 19.36
CA LYS A 342 -2.63 -11.80 19.00
C LYS A 342 -2.35 -12.54 17.68
N ALA A 343 -1.76 -11.89 16.71
CA ALA A 343 -1.38 -12.53 15.45
C ALA A 343 -0.25 -13.57 15.64
N CYS A 344 0.67 -13.31 16.57
CA CYS A 344 1.78 -14.21 16.86
C CYS A 344 1.44 -15.34 17.86
N GLU A 345 0.30 -15.29 18.53
CA GLU A 345 -0.15 -16.38 19.40
C GLU A 345 -0.16 -17.71 18.67
N GLY A 346 0.49 -18.72 19.28
CA GLY A 346 0.53 -20.09 18.75
C GLY A 346 1.46 -20.30 17.55
N LEU A 347 2.30 -19.31 17.16
CA LEU A 347 3.30 -19.48 16.09
C LEU A 347 4.63 -20.09 16.56
N ALA A 348 4.78 -20.44 17.84
CA ALA A 348 5.99 -21.05 18.39
C ALA A 348 6.38 -22.36 17.67
N PHE A 349 5.41 -23.10 17.10
CA PHE A 349 5.70 -24.30 16.28
C PHE A 349 6.46 -23.97 14.99
N LEU A 350 6.38 -22.73 14.50
CA LEU A 350 7.20 -22.21 13.39
C LEU A 350 8.55 -21.68 13.88
N GLY A 351 8.76 -21.59 15.19
CA GLY A 351 9.93 -20.96 15.79
C GLY A 351 9.82 -19.45 15.98
N ALA A 352 8.62 -18.87 15.85
CA ALA A 352 8.35 -17.46 16.05
C ALA A 352 7.83 -17.20 17.46
N GLU A 353 8.63 -16.54 18.29
CA GLU A 353 8.32 -16.21 19.68
C GLU A 353 8.41 -14.72 19.91
N LEU A 354 7.27 -14.08 20.24
CA LEU A 354 7.17 -12.65 20.48
C LEU A 354 7.61 -12.29 21.89
N ASP A 355 8.41 -11.25 22.03
CA ASP A 355 8.75 -10.62 23.32
C ASP A 355 7.71 -9.53 23.65
N SER A 356 7.00 -9.67 24.76
CA SER A 356 5.92 -8.76 25.16
C SER A 356 6.39 -7.34 25.46
N GLU A 357 7.61 -7.15 25.95
CA GLU A 357 8.16 -5.83 26.28
C GLU A 357 8.70 -5.15 25.01
N LYS A 358 9.47 -5.86 24.17
CA LYS A 358 9.95 -5.35 22.89
C LYS A 358 8.78 -4.99 21.96
N ASN A 359 7.67 -5.73 22.05
CA ASN A 359 6.47 -5.49 21.23
C ASN A 359 5.76 -4.15 21.52
N LYS A 360 6.04 -3.46 22.61
CA LYS A 360 5.44 -2.15 22.94
C LYS A 360 5.92 -1.01 22.02
N VAL A 361 6.84 -1.28 21.11
CA VAL A 361 7.32 -0.30 20.12
C VAL A 361 6.19 0.21 19.23
N ARG A 362 6.25 1.49 18.88
CA ARG A 362 5.30 2.16 17.96
C ARG A 362 6.05 3.02 16.94
N GLY A 363 5.76 2.83 15.65
CA GLY A 363 6.26 3.64 14.54
C GLY A 363 7.79 3.70 14.40
N LYS A 364 8.51 2.70 14.90
CA LYS A 364 9.97 2.62 14.83
C LYS A 364 10.42 1.21 14.44
N GLU A 365 11.56 1.13 13.77
CA GLU A 365 12.20 -0.15 13.49
C GLU A 365 12.63 -0.84 14.79
N ALA A 366 12.27 -2.10 14.91
CA ALA A 366 12.65 -2.92 16.05
C ALA A 366 12.54 -4.41 15.77
N PHE A 367 13.40 -5.20 16.42
CA PHE A 367 13.16 -6.61 16.65
C PHE A 367 12.23 -6.76 17.85
N ILE A 368 11.15 -7.49 17.67
CA ILE A 368 10.15 -7.73 18.72
C ILE A 368 10.00 -9.22 19.05
N SER A 369 10.88 -10.05 18.53
CA SER A 369 11.03 -11.46 18.94
C SER A 369 11.87 -11.59 20.20
N THR A 370 11.73 -12.73 20.91
CA THR A 370 12.66 -13.13 21.96
C THR A 370 14.05 -13.41 21.38
N ASP A 371 15.07 -13.43 22.25
CA ASP A 371 16.44 -13.66 21.79
C ASP A 371 16.65 -15.11 21.31
N ASP A 372 15.85 -16.05 21.81
CA ASP A 372 15.87 -17.48 21.45
C ASP A 372 14.96 -17.82 20.25
N SER A 373 14.21 -16.85 19.73
CA SER A 373 13.31 -17.04 18.60
C SER A 373 14.11 -17.40 17.33
N LYS A 374 13.75 -18.50 16.68
CA LYS A 374 14.37 -18.95 15.42
C LYS A 374 13.92 -18.11 14.23
N VAL A 375 12.68 -17.63 14.28
CA VAL A 375 12.09 -16.73 13.29
C VAL A 375 12.09 -15.32 13.88
N ALA A 376 12.74 -14.38 13.21
CA ALA A 376 12.73 -12.99 13.63
C ALA A 376 11.34 -12.37 13.46
N ILE A 377 10.89 -11.59 14.43
CA ILE A 377 9.67 -10.80 14.32
C ILE A 377 10.08 -9.33 14.39
N LEU A 378 9.72 -8.56 13.35
CA LEU A 378 10.16 -7.17 13.20
C LEU A 378 8.99 -6.22 13.02
N VAL A 379 9.18 -5.00 13.49
CA VAL A 379 8.40 -3.83 13.05
C VAL A 379 9.30 -3.01 12.13
N VAL A 380 8.82 -2.75 10.92
CA VAL A 380 9.55 -1.94 9.93
C VAL A 380 8.57 -0.92 9.35
N PRO A 381 8.65 0.38 9.69
CA PRO A 381 7.84 1.41 9.08
C PRO A 381 8.05 1.46 7.57
N THR A 382 6.95 1.43 6.81
CA THR A 382 7.03 1.49 5.35
C THR A 382 7.39 2.89 4.85
N ASN A 383 8.06 2.95 3.71
CA ASN A 383 8.40 4.21 3.04
C ASN A 383 8.24 4.04 1.51
N GLU A 384 6.98 3.96 1.08
CA GLU A 384 6.63 3.74 -0.34
C GLU A 384 7.11 4.89 -1.22
N GLU A 385 7.02 6.13 -0.72
CA GLU A 385 7.44 7.31 -1.47
C GLU A 385 8.95 7.32 -1.74
N LEU A 386 9.76 6.80 -0.81
CA LEU A 386 11.21 6.66 -1.03
C LEU A 386 11.52 5.62 -2.11
N VAL A 387 10.80 4.49 -2.14
CA VAL A 387 10.97 3.50 -3.22
C VAL A 387 10.63 4.12 -4.58
N ILE A 388 9.50 4.85 -4.66
CA ILE A 388 9.12 5.55 -5.90
C ILE A 388 10.20 6.54 -6.30
N ALA A 389 10.78 7.29 -5.36
CA ALA A 389 11.85 8.24 -5.63
C ALA A 389 13.14 7.54 -6.13
N ARG A 390 13.53 6.42 -5.51
CA ARG A 390 14.69 5.60 -5.90
C ARG A 390 14.55 5.03 -7.31
N ASP A 391 13.41 4.40 -7.59
CA ASP A 391 13.12 3.83 -8.91
C ASP A 391 13.10 4.90 -9.99
N THR A 392 12.47 6.04 -9.70
CA THR A 392 12.41 7.20 -10.59
C THR A 392 13.81 7.71 -10.91
N TRP A 393 14.62 7.90 -9.87
CA TRP A 393 15.99 8.39 -10.04
C TRP A 393 16.88 7.41 -10.81
N ALA A 394 16.80 6.11 -10.50
CA ALA A 394 17.57 5.08 -11.18
C ALA A 394 17.29 5.09 -12.69
N LEU A 395 16.01 5.04 -13.08
CA LEU A 395 15.60 5.02 -14.49
C LEU A 395 16.04 6.26 -15.26
N VAL A 396 15.96 7.44 -14.63
CA VAL A 396 16.32 8.70 -15.31
C VAL A 396 17.83 8.89 -15.35
N SER A 397 18.57 8.53 -14.31
CA SER A 397 20.03 8.63 -14.29
C SER A 397 20.69 7.68 -15.29
N ASP A 398 20.14 6.50 -15.52
CA ASP A 398 20.62 5.54 -16.52
C ASP A 398 20.31 5.99 -17.96
N ALA A 399 19.18 6.70 -18.17
CA ALA A 399 18.83 7.24 -19.49
C ALA A 399 19.67 8.46 -19.91
N VAL A 400 20.36 9.10 -18.97
CA VAL A 400 21.24 10.28 -19.23
C VAL A 400 22.70 9.87 -19.40
N ARG A 401 23.09 8.63 -19.07
CA ARG A 401 24.39 8.03 -19.33
C ARG A 401 24.42 7.40 -20.73
#